data_b8598c42f7aa9b7a2dd3d2d5be2053e9
#
_entry.id   b8598c42f7aa9b7a2dd3d2d5be2053e9
#
_cell.length_a   1.000
_cell.length_b   1.000
_cell.length_c   1.000
_cell.angle_alpha   90.00
_cell.angle_beta   90.00
_cell.angle_gamma   90.00
#
_symmetry.space_group_name_H-M   'P 1'
#
loop_
_entity.id
_entity.type
_entity.pdbx_description
1 polymer ?
#
loop_
_entity_poly.entity_id
_entity_poly.type
_entity_poly.pdbx_seq_one_letter_code
_entity_poly.pdbx_strand_id
1 'polypeptide(L)'
;MKLLVDTCTFLWLAAADPQLTDTARSACRSPENTVYLSALSAWEIAIKHRLGRLPLPETPARYVSSRREWLRLEPLAFDEPSAAHDVLLPPLHSDPFDRGLVAQAIVNGLTIVTPDEAISAYPARVLW
;
A
#
# COMPACT_ATOMS: atom_id res chain seq x y z
N MET A 1 6.96 3.41 -14.48
CA MET A 1 6.06 4.10 -13.53
C MET A 1 6.54 3.90 -12.10
N LYS A 2 6.14 4.78 -11.22
CA LYS A 2 6.35 4.63 -9.78
C LYS A 2 5.01 4.32 -9.13
N LEU A 3 4.91 3.15 -8.50
CA LEU A 3 3.68 2.62 -7.93
C LEU A 3 3.78 2.50 -6.42
N LEU A 4 2.65 2.70 -5.74
CA LEU A 4 2.50 2.46 -4.32
C LEU A 4 1.39 1.43 -4.13
N VAL A 5 1.71 0.25 -3.60
CA VAL A 5 0.68 -0.74 -3.29
C VAL A 5 0.00 -0.39 -1.98
N ASP A 6 -1.33 -0.53 -1.91
CA ASP A 6 -2.01 -0.47 -0.62
C ASP A 6 -1.81 -1.78 0.16
N THR A 7 -2.27 -1.81 1.39
CA THR A 7 -2.06 -2.97 2.26
C THR A 7 -2.71 -4.24 1.70
N CYS A 8 -3.92 -4.13 1.18
CA CYS A 8 -4.65 -5.26 0.58
C CYS A 8 -3.89 -5.82 -0.62
N THR A 9 -3.44 -4.97 -1.52
CA THR A 9 -2.68 -5.36 -2.71
C THR A 9 -1.39 -6.07 -2.34
N PHE A 10 -0.67 -5.54 -1.35
CA PHE A 10 0.55 -6.19 -0.86
C PHE A 10 0.26 -7.61 -0.34
N LEU A 11 -0.75 -7.76 0.49
CA LEU A 11 -1.12 -9.07 1.05
C LEU A 11 -1.52 -10.05 -0.05
N TRP A 12 -2.26 -9.60 -1.06
CA TRP A 12 -2.65 -10.44 -2.18
C TRP A 12 -1.46 -10.81 -3.08
N LEU A 13 -0.53 -9.89 -3.32
CA LEU A 13 0.72 -10.20 -4.03
C LEU A 13 1.52 -11.27 -3.29
N ALA A 14 1.67 -11.12 -1.97
CA ALA A 14 2.43 -12.03 -1.14
C ALA A 14 1.83 -13.43 -1.08
N ALA A 15 0.50 -13.54 -1.14
CA ALA A 15 -0.23 -14.81 -1.07
C ALA A 15 -0.63 -15.37 -2.43
N ALA A 16 -0.29 -14.70 -3.53
CA ALA A 16 -0.75 -15.05 -4.88
C ALA A 16 -2.28 -15.19 -4.96
N ASP A 17 -3.00 -14.28 -4.31
CA ASP A 17 -4.46 -14.31 -4.23
C ASP A 17 -5.09 -14.02 -5.61
N PRO A 18 -6.08 -14.84 -6.05
CA PRO A 18 -6.73 -14.65 -7.36
C PRO A 18 -7.59 -13.39 -7.46
N GLN A 19 -7.89 -12.70 -6.36
CA GLN A 19 -8.59 -11.41 -6.39
C GLN A 19 -7.74 -10.30 -7.03
N LEU A 20 -6.41 -10.47 -7.04
CA LEU A 20 -5.50 -9.55 -7.71
C LEU A 20 -5.71 -9.63 -9.22
N THR A 21 -6.00 -8.50 -9.88
CA THR A 21 -6.18 -8.48 -11.33
C THR A 21 -4.88 -8.75 -12.07
N ASP A 22 -4.97 -9.22 -13.31
CA ASP A 22 -3.78 -9.41 -14.17
C ASP A 22 -3.08 -8.06 -14.42
N THR A 23 -3.84 -6.99 -14.59
CA THR A 23 -3.31 -5.64 -14.77
C THR A 23 -2.45 -5.22 -13.57
N ALA A 24 -2.98 -5.35 -12.35
CA ALA A 24 -2.26 -5.00 -11.13
C ALA A 24 -1.03 -5.89 -10.93
N ARG A 25 -1.18 -7.20 -11.14
CA ARG A 25 -0.07 -8.15 -11.01
C ARG A 25 1.05 -7.83 -11.99
N SER A 26 0.72 -7.63 -13.25
CA SER A 26 1.70 -7.33 -14.31
C SER A 26 2.42 -6.02 -14.03
N ALA A 27 1.70 -4.97 -13.61
CA ALA A 27 2.30 -3.68 -13.26
C ALA A 27 3.29 -3.80 -12.10
N CYS A 28 2.94 -4.55 -11.06
CA CYS A 28 3.81 -4.74 -9.89
C CYS A 28 5.03 -5.64 -10.18
N ARG A 29 4.96 -6.49 -11.20
CA ARG A 29 6.06 -7.39 -11.58
C ARG A 29 6.96 -6.84 -12.68
N SER A 30 6.52 -5.81 -13.41
CA SER A 30 7.29 -5.25 -14.51
C SER A 30 8.61 -4.63 -13.99
N PRO A 31 9.77 -5.01 -14.57
CA PRO A 31 11.05 -4.44 -14.17
C PRO A 31 11.19 -2.96 -14.57
N GLU A 32 10.30 -2.45 -15.42
CA GLU A 32 10.27 -1.04 -15.80
C GLU A 32 9.65 -0.15 -14.72
N ASN A 33 8.90 -0.75 -13.79
CA ASN A 33 8.22 -0.04 -12.71
C ASN A 33 8.99 -0.16 -11.41
N THR A 34 9.02 0.93 -10.63
CA THR A 34 9.44 0.89 -9.23
C THR A 34 8.20 0.81 -8.37
N VAL A 35 8.11 -0.19 -7.52
CA VAL A 35 6.94 -0.44 -6.68
C VAL A 35 7.33 -0.29 -5.22
N TYR A 36 6.58 0.54 -4.50
CA TYR A 36 6.84 0.86 -3.10
C TYR A 36 5.81 0.21 -2.17
N LEU A 37 6.30 -0.18 -0.99
CA LEU A 37 5.47 -0.55 0.16
C LEU A 37 5.69 0.47 1.27
N SER A 38 4.62 1.11 1.71
CA SER A 38 4.69 2.12 2.77
C SER A 38 4.89 1.50 4.15
N ALA A 39 5.61 2.21 5.01
CA ALA A 39 5.66 1.91 6.44
C ALA A 39 4.27 1.90 7.09
N LEU A 40 3.32 2.67 6.55
CA LEU A 40 1.91 2.65 7.00
C LEU A 40 1.29 1.27 6.83
N SER A 41 1.54 0.60 5.72
CA SER A 41 1.04 -0.75 5.48
C SER A 41 1.64 -1.75 6.45
N ALA A 42 2.93 -1.65 6.74
CA ALA A 42 3.58 -2.48 7.76
C ALA A 42 2.94 -2.26 9.14
N TRP A 43 2.64 -1.04 9.49
CA TRP A 43 2.00 -0.69 10.76
C TRP A 43 0.56 -1.20 10.82
N GLU A 44 -0.20 -1.01 9.77
CA GLU A 44 -1.58 -1.54 9.68
C GLU A 44 -1.61 -3.07 9.86
N ILE A 45 -0.70 -3.78 9.19
CA ILE A 45 -0.56 -5.24 9.31
C ILE A 45 -0.23 -5.64 10.76
N ALA A 46 0.71 -4.94 11.40
CA ALA A 46 1.10 -5.22 12.78
C ALA A 46 -0.06 -5.03 13.76
N ILE A 47 -0.84 -3.94 13.59
CA ILE A 47 -2.00 -3.66 14.43
C ILE A 47 -3.07 -4.74 14.25
N LYS A 48 -3.43 -5.06 13.01
CA LYS A 48 -4.47 -6.07 12.73
C LYS A 48 -4.07 -7.46 13.21
N HIS A 49 -2.79 -7.81 13.07
CA HIS A 49 -2.26 -9.07 13.60
C HIS A 49 -2.36 -9.13 15.12
N ARG A 50 -1.94 -8.07 15.81
CA ARG A 50 -2.03 -7.97 17.28
C ARG A 50 -3.46 -8.11 17.78
N LEU A 51 -4.43 -7.57 17.02
CA LEU A 51 -5.85 -7.64 17.37
C LEU A 51 -6.52 -8.97 16.98
N GLY A 52 -5.75 -9.92 16.43
CA GLY A 52 -6.29 -11.21 16.00
C GLY A 52 -7.12 -11.18 14.73
N ARG A 53 -7.05 -10.10 13.96
CA ARG A 53 -7.83 -9.89 12.74
C ARG A 53 -7.09 -10.26 11.45
N LEU A 54 -5.80 -10.55 11.55
CA LEU A 54 -4.96 -10.91 10.41
C LEU A 54 -3.97 -12.00 10.83
N PRO A 55 -4.32 -13.27 10.59
CA PRO A 55 -3.39 -14.36 10.86
C PRO A 55 -2.25 -14.33 9.83
N LEU A 56 -1.02 -14.53 10.32
CA LEU A 56 0.18 -14.59 9.50
C LEU A 56 0.98 -15.85 9.87
N PRO A 57 1.74 -16.42 8.92
CA PRO A 57 2.57 -17.61 9.21
C PRO A 57 3.81 -17.31 10.05
N GLU A 58 4.14 -16.04 10.24
CA GLU A 58 5.31 -15.57 11.02
C GLU A 58 4.99 -14.22 11.64
N THR A 59 5.93 -13.65 12.39
CA THR A 59 5.73 -12.32 12.98
C THR A 59 5.54 -11.26 11.89
N PRO A 60 4.78 -10.18 12.16
CA PRO A 60 4.62 -9.11 11.16
C PRO A 60 5.94 -8.56 10.65
N ALA A 61 6.93 -8.36 11.53
CA ALA A 61 8.24 -7.84 11.13
C ALA A 61 8.91 -8.73 10.08
N ARG A 62 8.89 -10.06 10.30
CA ARG A 62 9.49 -11.01 9.36
C ARG A 62 8.66 -11.17 8.10
N TYR A 63 7.34 -11.26 8.24
CA TYR A 63 6.45 -11.42 7.10
C TYR A 63 6.56 -10.25 6.14
N VAL A 64 6.46 -9.03 6.65
CA VAL A 64 6.52 -7.83 5.80
C VAL A 64 7.87 -7.71 5.10
N SER A 65 8.98 -7.82 5.84
CA SER A 65 10.31 -7.65 5.24
C SER A 65 10.64 -8.76 4.24
N SER A 66 10.35 -10.02 4.57
CA SER A 66 10.65 -11.14 3.67
C SER A 66 9.82 -11.09 2.39
N ARG A 67 8.53 -10.77 2.48
CA ARG A 67 7.66 -10.67 1.30
C ARG A 67 7.97 -9.44 0.47
N ARG A 68 8.29 -8.32 1.11
CA ARG A 68 8.73 -7.10 0.42
C ARG A 68 9.98 -7.38 -0.42
N GLU A 69 10.97 -8.03 0.17
CA GLU A 69 12.22 -8.36 -0.54
C GLU A 69 11.96 -9.35 -1.68
N TRP A 70 11.18 -10.39 -1.42
CA TRP A 70 10.85 -11.40 -2.43
C TRP A 70 10.09 -10.80 -3.62
N LEU A 71 9.18 -9.87 -3.35
CA LEU A 71 8.42 -9.16 -4.39
C LEU A 71 9.20 -7.99 -5.00
N ARG A 72 10.41 -7.71 -4.51
CA ARG A 72 11.26 -6.58 -4.96
C ARG A 72 10.57 -5.22 -4.83
N LEU A 73 9.81 -5.04 -3.75
CA LEU A 73 9.22 -3.76 -3.42
C LEU A 73 10.22 -2.91 -2.63
N GLU A 74 10.24 -1.61 -2.93
CA GLU A 74 11.06 -0.66 -2.19
C GLU A 74 10.33 -0.18 -0.93
N PRO A 75 11.01 -0.07 0.21
CA PRO A 75 10.39 0.50 1.40
C PRO A 75 10.20 2.00 1.23
N LEU A 76 9.05 2.51 1.67
CA LEU A 76 8.73 3.94 1.66
C LEU A 76 8.41 4.41 3.08
N ALA A 77 9.28 5.23 3.65
CA ALA A 77 9.03 5.83 4.96
C ALA A 77 7.84 6.79 4.90
N PHE A 78 7.05 6.83 5.98
CA PHE A 78 5.97 7.82 6.10
C PHE A 78 6.56 9.08 6.73
N ASP A 79 6.91 10.03 5.90
CA ASP A 79 7.62 11.24 6.29
C ASP A 79 6.69 12.38 6.74
N GLU A 80 7.29 13.43 7.30
CA GLU A 80 6.55 14.58 7.82
C GLU A 80 5.74 15.31 6.75
N PRO A 81 6.26 15.59 5.53
CA PRO A 81 5.43 16.20 4.48
C PRO A 81 4.21 15.39 4.10
N SER A 82 4.33 14.07 4.03
CA SER A 82 3.20 13.20 3.73
C SER A 82 2.17 13.20 4.86
N ALA A 83 2.62 13.16 6.10
CA ALA A 83 1.74 13.22 7.27
C ALA A 83 0.97 14.56 7.32
N ALA A 84 1.66 15.68 7.10
CA ALA A 84 1.06 17.00 7.15
C ALA A 84 0.08 17.24 5.98
N HIS A 85 0.21 16.52 4.88
CA HIS A 85 -0.66 16.65 3.71
C HIS A 85 -2.10 16.21 3.99
N ASP A 86 -2.36 15.47 5.07
CA ASP A 86 -3.70 14.97 5.40
C ASP A 86 -4.76 16.07 5.41
N VAL A 87 -4.44 17.25 5.94
CA VAL A 87 -5.39 18.38 6.02
C VAL A 87 -5.81 18.92 4.64
N LEU A 88 -5.05 18.63 3.60
CA LEU A 88 -5.34 19.06 2.24
C LEU A 88 -6.22 18.05 1.48
N LEU A 89 -6.44 16.86 2.04
CA LEU A 89 -7.30 15.86 1.44
C LEU A 89 -8.77 16.16 1.70
N PRO A 90 -9.67 15.86 0.75
CA PRO A 90 -11.10 16.01 1.00
C PRO A 90 -11.56 15.05 2.11
N PRO A 91 -12.58 15.41 2.92
CA PRO A 91 -13.03 14.60 4.05
C PRO A 91 -13.98 13.48 3.61
N LEU A 92 -13.49 12.55 2.76
CA LEU A 92 -14.32 11.51 2.16
C LEU A 92 -14.53 10.30 3.10
N HIS A 93 -13.51 9.94 3.88
CA HIS A 93 -13.62 8.93 4.94
C HIS A 93 -12.53 9.16 5.99
N SER A 94 -12.57 8.40 7.07
CA SER A 94 -11.75 8.67 8.26
C SER A 94 -10.60 7.68 8.49
N ASP A 95 -10.43 6.66 7.65
CA ASP A 95 -9.36 5.68 7.83
C ASP A 95 -7.99 6.36 7.64
N PRO A 96 -7.19 6.49 8.73
CA PRO A 96 -5.91 7.20 8.64
C PRO A 96 -4.88 6.47 7.78
N PHE A 97 -4.95 5.15 7.67
CA PHE A 97 -4.03 4.40 6.82
C PHE A 97 -4.28 4.70 5.35
N ASP A 98 -5.53 4.64 4.91
CA ASP A 98 -5.89 4.96 3.53
C ASP A 98 -5.58 6.42 3.19
N ARG A 99 -5.93 7.34 4.08
CA ARG A 99 -5.64 8.77 3.90
C ARG A 99 -4.13 9.03 3.84
N GLY A 100 -3.36 8.34 4.69
CA GLY A 100 -1.90 8.42 4.68
C GLY A 100 -1.27 7.91 3.37
N LEU A 101 -1.77 6.80 2.84
CA LEU A 101 -1.31 6.28 1.55
C LEU A 101 -1.62 7.25 0.40
N VAL A 102 -2.82 7.83 0.40
CA VAL A 102 -3.21 8.85 -0.59
C VAL A 102 -2.28 10.06 -0.50
N ALA A 103 -2.01 10.55 0.72
CA ALA A 103 -1.10 11.68 0.94
C ALA A 103 0.31 11.37 0.42
N GLN A 104 0.85 10.18 0.73
CA GLN A 104 2.15 9.76 0.22
C GLN A 104 2.20 9.72 -1.31
N ALA A 105 1.15 9.19 -1.93
CA ALA A 105 1.08 9.10 -3.38
C ALA A 105 1.10 10.49 -4.02
N ILE A 106 0.34 11.43 -3.48
CA ILE A 106 0.28 12.80 -3.99
C ILE A 106 1.62 13.51 -3.81
N VAL A 107 2.18 13.46 -2.61
CA VAL A 107 3.45 14.14 -2.29
C VAL A 107 4.62 13.60 -3.11
N ASN A 108 4.64 12.30 -3.35
CA ASN A 108 5.75 11.63 -4.04
C ASN A 108 5.48 11.35 -5.54
N GLY A 109 4.34 11.75 -6.06
CA GLY A 109 4.00 11.53 -7.47
C GLY A 109 3.82 10.07 -7.84
N LEU A 110 3.21 9.27 -6.96
CA LEU A 110 3.02 7.83 -7.15
C LEU A 110 1.61 7.53 -7.63
N THR A 111 1.44 6.40 -8.33
CA THR A 111 0.14 5.82 -8.65
C THR A 111 -0.15 4.71 -7.65
N ILE A 112 -1.32 4.72 -7.02
CA ILE A 112 -1.71 3.71 -6.03
C ILE A 112 -2.29 2.50 -6.76
N VAL A 113 -1.78 1.31 -6.46
CA VAL A 113 -2.35 0.05 -6.93
C VAL A 113 -3.31 -0.45 -5.85
N THR A 114 -4.61 -0.35 -6.13
CA THR A 114 -5.65 -0.65 -5.15
C THR A 114 -6.98 -0.98 -5.83
N PRO A 115 -7.76 -1.97 -5.31
CA PRO A 115 -9.14 -2.19 -5.71
C PRO A 115 -10.15 -1.33 -4.95
N ASP A 116 -9.70 -0.55 -3.96
CA ASP A 116 -10.57 0.14 -3.01
C ASP A 116 -11.16 1.42 -3.62
N GLU A 117 -12.48 1.41 -3.82
CA GLU A 117 -13.21 2.57 -4.35
C GLU A 117 -13.12 3.78 -3.42
N ALA A 118 -12.99 3.57 -2.10
CA ALA A 118 -12.84 4.66 -1.15
C ALA A 118 -11.52 5.42 -1.38
N ILE A 119 -10.45 4.72 -1.76
CA ILE A 119 -9.18 5.36 -2.14
C ILE A 119 -9.29 6.04 -3.50
N SER A 120 -9.92 5.39 -4.48
CA SER A 120 -10.02 5.96 -5.83
C SER A 120 -10.90 7.20 -5.91
N ALA A 121 -11.69 7.48 -4.87
CA ALA A 121 -12.48 8.72 -4.78
C ALA A 121 -11.62 9.96 -4.48
N TYR A 122 -10.39 9.78 -4.00
CA TYR A 122 -9.46 10.88 -3.73
C TYR A 122 -8.76 11.36 -5.02
N PRO A 123 -8.21 12.60 -5.02
CA PRO A 123 -7.49 13.13 -6.19
C PRO A 123 -6.08 12.51 -6.33
N ALA A 124 -6.01 11.21 -6.38
CA ALA A 124 -4.81 10.43 -6.59
C ALA A 124 -4.97 9.54 -7.81
N ARG A 125 -3.86 9.24 -8.49
CA ARG A 125 -3.88 8.29 -9.59
C ARG A 125 -3.96 6.87 -9.04
N VAL A 126 -4.84 6.07 -9.62
CA VAL A 126 -5.11 4.69 -9.19
C VAL A 126 -5.00 3.75 -10.38
N LEU A 127 -4.52 2.54 -10.13
CA LEU A 127 -4.41 1.46 -11.11
C LEU A 127 -4.97 0.18 -10.48
N TRP A 128 -5.79 -0.54 -11.26
CA TRP A 128 -6.29 -1.86 -10.87
C TRP A 128 -6.67 -2.73 -12.06
#